data_192f78b83e56bd9b09559d16fe9f4260
#
_entry.id   192f78b83e56bd9b09559d16fe9f4260
#
_cell.length_a   1.000
_cell.length_b   1.000
_cell.length_c   1.000
_cell.angle_alpha   90.00
_cell.angle_beta   90.00
_cell.angle_gamma   90.00
#
_symmetry.space_group_name_H-M   'P 1'
#
loop_
_entity.id
_entity.type
_entity.pdbx_description
1 polymer ?
#
loop_
_entity_poly.entity_id
_entity_poly.type
_entity_poly.pdbx_seq_one_letter_code
_entity_poly.pdbx_strand_id
1 'polypeptide(L)'
;MTVRVVSLVPSATETLLAWDVVPAACTRFCEQPLLPHVGGTKDPDVQAIAALRPDLVVVDREENRKEDAEALAAMGVPLHVMNVTSLQAVPGELHALAGAVGVNMPPVTLPPARADRGTAVAMIWRRPWMALGADTYGASVLRHIGLAHVAAEGDDRYPEVDLADVARRKPDVVVLPSEPYPFAERHREEIAAKVPNAHVVLVDGRDLVWWGSRSGAAVQRLGSVMDGLRGARPPQ
;
A
#
# COMPACT_ATOMS: atom_id res chain seq x y z
N MET A 1 30.67 -4.58 -6.26
CA MET A 1 30.47 -4.45 -4.79
C MET A 1 28.97 -4.51 -4.55
N THR A 2 28.52 -5.30 -3.61
CA THR A 2 27.09 -5.38 -3.24
C THR A 2 26.74 -4.17 -2.41
N VAL A 3 25.75 -3.38 -2.81
CA VAL A 3 25.27 -2.21 -2.06
C VAL A 3 24.64 -2.68 -0.73
N ARG A 4 25.09 -2.10 0.38
CA ARG A 4 24.54 -2.40 1.71
C ARG A 4 23.31 -1.56 1.96
N VAL A 5 22.12 -2.15 1.78
CA VAL A 5 20.84 -1.46 1.87
C VAL A 5 20.20 -1.68 3.24
N VAL A 6 19.61 -0.62 3.82
CA VAL A 6 18.62 -0.73 4.89
C VAL A 6 17.28 -0.27 4.32
N SER A 7 16.22 -1.03 4.53
CA SER A 7 14.89 -0.69 4.01
C SER A 7 13.92 -0.39 5.14
N LEU A 8 13.34 0.82 5.13
CA LEU A 8 12.33 1.23 6.12
C LEU A 8 10.91 1.11 5.61
N VAL A 9 10.73 0.44 4.46
CA VAL A 9 9.44 0.36 3.74
C VAL A 9 9.14 -1.10 3.40
N PRO A 10 8.02 -1.67 3.88
CA PRO A 10 7.63 -3.05 3.60
C PRO A 10 7.59 -3.39 2.10
N SER A 11 6.93 -2.56 1.29
CA SER A 11 6.82 -2.71 -0.17
C SER A 11 8.19 -2.73 -0.87
N ALA A 12 9.10 -1.85 -0.46
CA ALA A 12 10.46 -1.82 -0.99
C ALA A 12 11.27 -3.03 -0.55
N THR A 13 11.12 -3.48 0.70
CA THR A 13 11.79 -4.68 1.22
C THR A 13 11.40 -5.92 0.42
N GLU A 14 10.09 -6.14 0.19
CA GLU A 14 9.60 -7.25 -0.63
C GLU A 14 10.16 -7.17 -2.06
N THR A 15 10.19 -5.97 -2.63
CA THR A 15 10.72 -5.74 -3.98
C THR A 15 12.22 -6.03 -4.09
N LEU A 16 13.02 -5.54 -3.13
CA LEU A 16 14.44 -5.80 -3.07
C LEU A 16 14.74 -7.30 -2.98
N LEU A 17 14.02 -8.01 -2.11
CA LEU A 17 14.15 -9.47 -1.98
C LEU A 17 13.76 -10.21 -3.27
N ALA A 18 12.73 -9.76 -3.98
CA ALA A 18 12.35 -10.29 -5.28
C ALA A 18 13.43 -10.06 -6.37
N TRP A 19 14.36 -9.15 -6.14
CA TRP A 19 15.52 -8.88 -7.00
C TRP A 19 16.81 -9.49 -6.48
N ASP A 20 16.72 -10.43 -5.52
CA ASP A 20 17.88 -11.06 -4.84
C ASP A 20 18.77 -10.04 -4.11
N VAL A 21 18.25 -8.86 -3.78
CA VAL A 21 18.91 -7.85 -2.93
C VAL A 21 18.42 -8.03 -1.50
N VAL A 22 19.26 -8.62 -0.65
CA VAL A 22 18.93 -8.85 0.76
C VAL A 22 19.32 -7.62 1.58
N PRO A 23 18.37 -6.88 2.17
CA PRO A 23 18.69 -5.74 3.03
C PRO A 23 19.50 -6.18 4.26
N ALA A 24 20.44 -5.36 4.70
CA ALA A 24 21.20 -5.57 5.94
C ALA A 24 20.31 -5.45 7.19
N ALA A 25 19.22 -4.67 7.10
CA ALA A 25 18.17 -4.55 8.12
C ALA A 25 16.88 -4.00 7.47
N CYS A 26 15.77 -4.20 8.18
CA CYS A 26 14.47 -3.64 7.77
C CYS A 26 13.64 -3.23 9.01
N THR A 27 12.42 -2.73 8.81
CA THR A 27 11.50 -2.49 9.93
C THR A 27 10.81 -3.78 10.36
N ARG A 28 10.28 -3.80 11.59
CA ARG A 28 9.45 -4.93 12.09
C ARG A 28 8.17 -5.18 11.27
N PHE A 29 7.75 -4.20 10.45
CA PHE A 29 6.58 -4.33 9.59
C PHE A 29 6.88 -4.94 8.22
N CYS A 30 8.15 -5.18 7.88
CA CYS A 30 8.54 -5.78 6.61
C CYS A 30 8.27 -7.29 6.52
N GLU A 31 7.74 -7.92 7.57
CA GLU A 31 7.42 -9.36 7.65
C GLU A 31 8.61 -10.28 7.33
N GLN A 32 9.82 -9.83 7.67
CA GLN A 32 11.08 -10.56 7.44
C GLN A 32 11.75 -10.94 8.77
N PRO A 33 11.31 -12.03 9.42
CA PRO A 33 11.78 -12.38 10.79
C PRO A 33 13.26 -12.76 10.85
N LEU A 34 13.89 -13.08 9.71
CA LEU A 34 15.31 -13.44 9.64
C LEU A 34 16.23 -12.23 9.43
N LEU A 35 15.68 -11.06 9.10
CA LEU A 35 16.46 -9.83 8.98
C LEU A 35 16.53 -9.08 10.31
N PRO A 36 17.64 -8.40 10.61
CA PRO A 36 17.71 -7.48 11.74
C PRO A 36 16.63 -6.39 11.61
N HIS A 37 15.95 -6.07 12.73
CA HIS A 37 14.94 -5.02 12.75
C HIS A 37 15.50 -3.74 13.39
N VAL A 38 15.27 -2.61 12.73
CA VAL A 38 15.70 -1.26 13.16
C VAL A 38 14.52 -0.37 13.51
N GLY A 39 13.58 -0.89 14.29
CA GLY A 39 12.37 -0.18 14.69
C GLY A 39 11.19 -0.37 13.74
N GLY A 40 10.28 0.59 13.68
CA GLY A 40 9.13 0.59 12.78
C GLY A 40 9.23 1.68 11.70
N THR A 41 8.20 1.76 10.84
CA THR A 41 8.15 2.77 9.76
C THR A 41 8.04 4.20 10.28
N LYS A 42 7.34 4.40 11.41
CA LYS A 42 7.13 5.71 12.04
C LYS A 42 7.97 5.93 13.31
N ASP A 43 8.76 4.95 13.70
CA ASP A 43 9.65 4.99 14.88
C ASP A 43 10.94 4.18 14.63
N PRO A 44 11.71 4.49 13.56
CA PRO A 44 12.96 3.81 13.27
C PRO A 44 14.05 4.17 14.30
N ASP A 45 14.92 3.23 14.60
CA ASP A 45 16.13 3.48 15.40
C ASP A 45 17.22 4.08 14.49
N VAL A 46 17.21 5.41 14.38
CA VAL A 46 18.14 6.19 13.54
C VAL A 46 19.60 5.92 13.91
N GLN A 47 19.92 5.72 15.19
CA GLN A 47 21.28 5.45 15.64
C GLN A 47 21.75 4.05 15.25
N ALA A 48 20.88 3.04 15.42
CA ALA A 48 21.16 1.68 14.98
C ALA A 48 21.35 1.61 13.44
N ILE A 49 20.52 2.34 12.69
CA ILE A 49 20.64 2.42 11.22
C ILE A 49 22.01 3.00 10.83
N ALA A 50 22.39 4.14 11.40
CA ALA A 50 23.69 4.78 11.11
C ALA A 50 24.88 3.89 11.51
N ALA A 51 24.78 3.17 12.65
CA ALA A 51 25.81 2.23 13.10
C ALA A 51 26.04 1.06 12.13
N LEU A 52 25.04 0.67 11.36
CA LEU A 52 25.16 -0.33 10.29
C LEU A 52 25.99 0.18 9.09
N ARG A 53 26.26 1.47 9.00
CA ARG A 53 26.98 2.13 7.90
C ARG A 53 26.43 1.69 6.53
N PRO A 54 25.13 1.91 6.25
CA PRO A 54 24.56 1.52 4.98
C PRO A 54 25.09 2.40 3.86
N ASP A 55 25.22 1.81 2.66
CA ASP A 55 25.47 2.58 1.43
C ASP A 55 24.19 3.30 0.97
N LEU A 56 23.03 2.79 1.37
CA LEU A 56 21.72 3.34 1.03
C LEU A 56 20.66 2.98 2.08
N VAL A 57 19.83 3.95 2.47
CA VAL A 57 18.59 3.71 3.21
C VAL A 57 17.40 4.03 2.32
N VAL A 58 16.49 3.07 2.14
CA VAL A 58 15.25 3.26 1.38
C VAL A 58 14.15 3.71 2.34
N VAL A 59 13.55 4.86 2.01
CA VAL A 59 12.42 5.46 2.72
C VAL A 59 11.32 5.82 1.72
N ASP A 60 10.08 5.99 2.20
CA ASP A 60 8.95 6.46 1.40
C ASP A 60 8.29 7.67 2.06
N ARG A 61 7.80 8.61 1.27
CA ARG A 61 7.21 9.86 1.75
C ARG A 61 5.95 9.67 2.60
N GLU A 62 5.20 8.61 2.37
CA GLU A 62 3.98 8.29 3.13
C GLU A 62 4.26 7.43 4.34
N GLU A 63 5.16 6.44 4.17
CA GLU A 63 5.42 5.44 5.19
C GLU A 63 6.32 5.97 6.32
N ASN A 64 7.29 6.82 6.01
CA ASN A 64 8.27 7.28 6.98
C ASN A 64 8.01 8.73 7.40
N ARG A 65 8.48 9.12 8.59
CA ARG A 65 8.44 10.51 9.02
C ARG A 65 9.59 11.29 8.39
N LYS A 66 9.30 12.51 7.99
CA LYS A 66 10.28 13.42 7.39
C LYS A 66 11.45 13.68 8.34
N GLU A 67 11.17 13.84 9.63
CA GLU A 67 12.16 14.14 10.68
C GLU A 67 13.18 13.01 10.82
N ASP A 68 12.77 11.74 10.68
CA ASP A 68 13.68 10.59 10.75
C ASP A 68 14.59 10.54 9.51
N ALA A 69 14.06 10.85 8.33
CA ALA A 69 14.84 10.94 7.10
C ALA A 69 15.86 12.09 7.17
N GLU A 70 15.45 13.26 7.68
CA GLU A 70 16.34 14.40 7.88
C GLU A 70 17.45 14.10 8.92
N ALA A 71 17.13 13.38 10.00
CA ALA A 71 18.11 12.96 11.00
C ALA A 71 19.15 11.99 10.40
N LEU A 72 18.73 11.01 9.59
CA LEU A 72 19.64 10.11 8.87
C LEU A 72 20.53 10.89 7.89
N ALA A 73 19.97 11.82 7.12
CA ALA A 73 20.72 12.66 6.18
C ALA A 73 21.75 13.53 6.92
N ALA A 74 21.40 14.12 8.06
CA ALA A 74 22.32 14.90 8.91
C ALA A 74 23.50 14.07 9.45
N MET A 75 23.32 12.75 9.59
CA MET A 75 24.38 11.81 9.95
C MET A 75 25.20 11.34 8.74
N GLY A 76 24.96 11.90 7.56
CA GLY A 76 25.67 11.54 6.33
C GLY A 76 25.23 10.20 5.70
N VAL A 77 24.07 9.67 6.10
CA VAL A 77 23.53 8.41 5.54
C VAL A 77 22.84 8.72 4.20
N PRO A 78 23.24 8.04 3.09
CA PRO A 78 22.59 8.22 1.81
C PRO A 78 21.15 7.69 1.81
N LEU A 79 20.20 8.46 1.28
CA LEU A 79 18.79 8.10 1.23
C LEU A 79 18.31 7.91 -0.22
N HIS A 80 17.47 6.91 -0.41
CA HIS A 80 16.61 6.78 -1.60
C HIS A 80 15.16 6.99 -1.14
N VAL A 81 14.55 8.07 -1.60
CA VAL A 81 13.20 8.47 -1.19
C VAL A 81 12.20 8.06 -2.26
N MET A 82 11.39 7.06 -1.95
CA MET A 82 10.28 6.62 -2.80
C MET A 82 9.08 7.57 -2.66
N ASN A 83 8.25 7.63 -3.71
CA ASN A 83 7.01 8.41 -3.71
C ASN A 83 5.94 7.74 -4.61
N VAL A 84 5.49 6.56 -4.19
CA VAL A 84 4.54 5.77 -4.99
C VAL A 84 3.11 6.12 -4.62
N THR A 85 2.53 7.13 -5.27
CA THR A 85 1.15 7.57 -5.03
C THR A 85 0.13 6.94 -5.96
N SER A 86 0.58 6.24 -7.01
CA SER A 86 -0.29 5.58 -7.97
C SER A 86 0.33 4.33 -8.58
N LEU A 87 -0.50 3.45 -9.10
CA LEU A 87 -0.06 2.25 -9.82
C LEU A 87 0.81 2.59 -11.05
N GLN A 88 0.51 3.70 -11.70
CA GLN A 88 1.24 4.19 -12.88
C GLN A 88 2.66 4.69 -12.53
N ALA A 89 2.87 5.13 -11.29
CA ALA A 89 4.19 5.56 -10.82
C ALA A 89 5.14 4.39 -10.54
N VAL A 90 4.60 3.18 -10.26
CA VAL A 90 5.40 2.01 -9.85
C VAL A 90 6.58 1.72 -10.78
N PRO A 91 6.43 1.60 -12.11
CA PRO A 91 7.57 1.26 -12.97
C PRO A 91 8.72 2.27 -12.91
N GLY A 92 8.39 3.56 -12.85
CA GLY A 92 9.40 4.63 -12.76
C GLY A 92 10.15 4.63 -11.43
N GLU A 93 9.41 4.53 -10.32
CA GLU A 93 9.99 4.47 -8.97
C GLU A 93 10.85 3.21 -8.77
N LEU A 94 10.41 2.06 -9.29
CA LEU A 94 11.20 0.84 -9.23
C LEU A 94 12.45 0.91 -10.12
N HIS A 95 12.36 1.57 -11.27
CA HIS A 95 13.54 1.81 -12.11
C HIS A 95 14.60 2.64 -11.38
N ALA A 96 14.17 3.70 -10.70
CA ALA A 96 15.06 4.54 -9.90
C ALA A 96 15.68 3.75 -8.73
N LEU A 97 14.90 2.93 -8.02
CA LEU A 97 15.39 2.07 -6.94
C LEU A 97 16.41 1.05 -7.46
N ALA A 98 16.11 0.38 -8.59
CA ALA A 98 17.03 -0.59 -9.20
C ALA A 98 18.37 0.03 -9.59
N GLY A 99 18.33 1.25 -10.15
CA GLY A 99 19.53 2.04 -10.43
C GLY A 99 20.32 2.37 -9.17
N ALA A 100 19.64 2.74 -8.08
CA ALA A 100 20.28 3.08 -6.81
C ALA A 100 20.98 1.87 -6.14
N VAL A 101 20.42 0.67 -6.30
CA VAL A 101 21.01 -0.56 -5.73
C VAL A 101 21.90 -1.32 -6.73
N GLY A 102 22.00 -0.84 -7.97
CA GLY A 102 22.90 -1.38 -9.00
C GLY A 102 22.45 -2.71 -9.59
N VAL A 103 21.13 -2.96 -9.68
CA VAL A 103 20.57 -4.18 -10.29
C VAL A 103 19.79 -3.88 -11.56
N ASN A 104 19.68 -4.89 -12.44
CA ASN A 104 18.77 -4.81 -13.57
C ASN A 104 17.34 -5.06 -13.08
N MET A 105 16.48 -4.08 -13.24
CA MET A 105 15.07 -4.19 -12.84
C MET A 105 14.36 -5.23 -13.73
N PRO A 106 13.75 -6.29 -13.16
CA PRO A 106 12.83 -7.12 -13.90
C PRO A 106 11.63 -6.30 -14.40
N PRO A 107 11.06 -6.61 -15.58
CA PRO A 107 9.94 -5.87 -16.11
C PRO A 107 8.72 -5.95 -15.18
N VAL A 108 8.15 -4.79 -14.83
CA VAL A 108 6.88 -4.72 -14.11
C VAL A 108 5.75 -4.80 -15.14
N THR A 109 5.12 -5.97 -15.22
CA THR A 109 4.00 -6.16 -16.12
C THR A 109 2.69 -5.90 -15.37
N LEU A 110 1.99 -4.83 -15.73
CA LEU A 110 0.64 -4.56 -15.25
C LEU A 110 -0.38 -5.16 -16.24
N PRO A 111 -1.43 -5.83 -15.77
CA PRO A 111 -2.56 -6.21 -16.63
C PRO A 111 -3.17 -4.97 -17.29
N PRO A 112 -3.86 -5.11 -18.42
CA PRO A 112 -4.60 -3.99 -19.01
C PRO A 112 -5.62 -3.40 -18.01
N ALA A 113 -5.76 -2.07 -18.01
CA ALA A 113 -6.80 -1.42 -17.24
C ALA A 113 -8.19 -1.92 -17.71
N ARG A 114 -9.07 -2.15 -16.74
CA ARG A 114 -10.43 -2.63 -17.03
C ARG A 114 -11.36 -1.45 -17.29
N ALA A 115 -12.39 -1.68 -18.13
CA ALA A 115 -13.47 -0.73 -18.31
C ALA A 115 -14.20 -0.46 -16.98
N ASP A 116 -14.90 0.66 -16.92
CA ASP A 116 -15.71 1.04 -15.75
C ASP A 116 -16.72 -0.08 -15.40
N ARG A 117 -16.76 -0.40 -14.12
CA ARG A 117 -17.52 -1.53 -13.57
C ARG A 117 -18.37 -1.11 -12.37
N GLY A 118 -18.27 0.13 -11.94
CA GLY A 118 -18.96 0.67 -10.78
C GLY A 118 -18.06 1.44 -9.83
N THR A 119 -18.54 1.60 -8.62
CA THR A 119 -17.95 2.44 -7.59
C THR A 119 -17.50 1.64 -6.35
N ALA A 120 -16.46 2.12 -5.67
CA ALA A 120 -15.98 1.48 -4.45
C ALA A 120 -15.58 2.49 -3.39
N VAL A 121 -15.65 2.06 -2.14
CA VAL A 121 -14.99 2.70 -0.99
C VAL A 121 -14.07 1.67 -0.36
N ALA A 122 -12.78 2.00 -0.19
CA ALA A 122 -11.85 1.17 0.57
C ALA A 122 -11.63 1.77 1.95
N MET A 123 -12.00 1.03 2.98
CA MET A 123 -11.78 1.44 4.37
C MET A 123 -10.35 1.08 4.78
N ILE A 124 -9.69 1.94 5.56
CA ILE A 124 -8.30 1.72 6.01
C ILE A 124 -8.15 1.73 7.53
N TRP A 125 -9.12 2.29 8.25
CA TRP A 125 -9.08 2.38 9.71
C TRP A 125 -10.48 2.36 10.33
N ARG A 126 -10.53 1.99 11.59
CA ARG A 126 -11.74 2.00 12.40
C ARG A 126 -11.48 2.70 13.74
N ARG A 127 -12.36 3.64 14.08
CA ARG A 127 -12.32 4.51 15.29
C ARG A 127 -11.22 5.57 15.24
N PRO A 128 -11.43 6.62 14.44
CA PRO A 128 -12.62 6.83 13.59
C PRO A 128 -12.61 5.93 12.35
N TRP A 129 -13.71 5.85 11.61
CA TRP A 129 -13.71 5.25 10.28
C TRP A 129 -12.94 6.15 9.33
N MET A 130 -11.99 5.58 8.62
CA MET A 130 -11.22 6.29 7.59
C MET A 130 -11.20 5.46 6.31
N ALA A 131 -11.14 6.15 5.19
CA ALA A 131 -11.08 5.52 3.88
C ALA A 131 -9.86 6.01 3.08
N LEU A 132 -9.52 5.33 1.99
CA LEU A 132 -8.59 5.87 1.01
C LEU A 132 -9.21 7.12 0.35
N GLY A 133 -8.42 8.15 0.10
CA GLY A 133 -8.78 9.25 -0.78
C GLY A 133 -8.42 8.96 -2.23
N ALA A 134 -8.87 9.81 -3.14
CA ALA A 134 -8.72 9.61 -4.58
C ALA A 134 -7.25 9.61 -5.06
N ASP A 135 -6.38 10.38 -4.39
CA ASP A 135 -4.95 10.52 -4.72
C ASP A 135 -4.08 9.57 -3.86
N THR A 136 -4.39 8.28 -3.90
CA THR A 136 -3.62 7.23 -3.22
C THR A 136 -3.31 6.07 -4.16
N TYR A 137 -2.24 5.34 -3.86
CA TYR A 137 -1.89 4.12 -4.60
C TYR A 137 -3.07 3.14 -4.66
N GLY A 138 -3.70 2.82 -3.53
CA GLY A 138 -4.82 1.88 -3.46
C GLY A 138 -6.04 2.35 -4.27
N ALA A 139 -6.37 3.65 -4.25
CA ALA A 139 -7.45 4.19 -5.09
C ALA A 139 -7.12 4.06 -6.59
N SER A 140 -5.85 4.22 -6.97
CA SER A 140 -5.41 4.01 -8.35
C SER A 140 -5.48 2.54 -8.78
N VAL A 141 -5.21 1.60 -7.86
CA VAL A 141 -5.41 0.16 -8.09
C VAL A 141 -6.88 -0.15 -8.33
N LEU A 142 -7.78 0.35 -7.47
CA LEU A 142 -9.23 0.17 -7.65
C LEU A 142 -9.70 0.72 -9.01
N ARG A 143 -9.24 1.91 -9.38
CA ARG A 143 -9.56 2.51 -10.69
C ARG A 143 -9.03 1.66 -11.83
N HIS A 144 -7.84 1.09 -11.72
CA HIS A 144 -7.25 0.22 -12.73
C HIS A 144 -8.05 -1.06 -12.96
N ILE A 145 -8.66 -1.61 -11.91
CA ILE A 145 -9.58 -2.76 -12.02
C ILE A 145 -11.02 -2.36 -12.34
N GLY A 146 -11.26 -1.10 -12.70
CA GLY A 146 -12.55 -0.58 -13.19
C GLY A 146 -13.51 -0.12 -12.09
N LEU A 147 -13.03 0.20 -10.88
CA LEU A 147 -13.86 0.71 -9.78
C LEU A 147 -13.50 2.16 -9.47
N ALA A 148 -14.42 3.11 -9.72
CA ALA A 148 -14.24 4.49 -9.31
C ALA A 148 -14.32 4.61 -7.78
N HIS A 149 -13.30 5.23 -7.17
CA HIS A 149 -13.28 5.40 -5.71
C HIS A 149 -14.13 6.62 -5.31
N VAL A 150 -15.05 6.42 -4.35
CA VAL A 150 -16.07 7.44 -3.97
C VAL A 150 -16.18 7.68 -2.45
N ALA A 151 -15.06 7.63 -1.71
CA ALA A 151 -15.08 7.72 -0.25
C ALA A 151 -15.53 9.08 0.28
N ALA A 152 -14.93 10.17 -0.19
CA ALA A 152 -15.18 11.53 0.27
C ALA A 152 -14.95 12.55 -0.86
N GLU A 153 -15.46 13.77 -0.68
CA GLU A 153 -15.10 14.92 -1.51
C GLU A 153 -13.86 15.60 -0.91
N GLY A 154 -13.04 16.18 -1.78
CA GLY A 154 -11.83 16.92 -1.39
C GLY A 154 -10.53 16.16 -1.62
N ASP A 155 -9.43 16.80 -1.22
CA ASP A 155 -8.07 16.36 -1.52
C ASP A 155 -7.40 15.58 -0.37
N ASP A 156 -8.17 15.26 0.70
CA ASP A 156 -7.64 14.46 1.80
C ASP A 156 -7.36 13.02 1.31
N ARG A 157 -6.14 12.60 1.51
CA ARG A 157 -5.67 11.26 1.08
C ARG A 157 -6.20 10.14 1.97
N TYR A 158 -6.58 10.46 3.21
CA TYR A 158 -7.05 9.51 4.22
C TYR A 158 -8.19 10.10 5.04
N PRO A 159 -9.33 10.44 4.38
CA PRO A 159 -10.42 11.14 5.05
C PRO A 159 -11.08 10.29 6.12
N GLU A 160 -11.47 10.93 7.21
CA GLU A 160 -12.49 10.38 8.10
C GLU A 160 -13.83 10.35 7.38
N VAL A 161 -14.57 9.25 7.55
CA VAL A 161 -15.87 9.05 6.90
C VAL A 161 -16.92 8.60 7.91
N ASP A 162 -18.15 9.06 7.72
CA ASP A 162 -19.32 8.52 8.41
C ASP A 162 -19.96 7.41 7.55
N LEU A 163 -20.31 6.28 8.15
CA LEU A 163 -20.92 5.17 7.41
C LEU A 163 -22.28 5.53 6.80
N ALA A 164 -23.02 6.50 7.40
CA ALA A 164 -24.25 7.01 6.79
C ALA A 164 -23.95 7.82 5.53
N ASP A 165 -22.81 8.54 5.49
CA ASP A 165 -22.37 9.26 4.30
C ASP A 165 -21.91 8.28 3.21
N VAL A 166 -21.17 7.24 3.59
CA VAL A 166 -20.81 6.14 2.67
C VAL A 166 -22.06 5.51 2.08
N ALA A 167 -23.07 5.22 2.89
CA ALA A 167 -24.36 4.66 2.41
C ALA A 167 -25.10 5.60 1.44
N ARG A 168 -25.06 6.92 1.70
CA ARG A 168 -25.67 7.92 0.77
C ARG A 168 -24.98 7.99 -0.58
N ARG A 169 -23.69 7.71 -0.64
CA ARG A 169 -22.91 7.65 -1.90
C ARG A 169 -23.20 6.39 -2.71
N LYS A 170 -23.87 5.40 -2.11
CA LYS A 170 -24.28 4.14 -2.74
C LYS A 170 -23.15 3.44 -3.50
N PRO A 171 -22.01 3.16 -2.86
CA PRO A 171 -20.96 2.41 -3.53
C PRO A 171 -21.46 1.01 -3.89
N ASP A 172 -21.02 0.49 -5.03
CA ASP A 172 -21.29 -0.91 -5.39
C ASP A 172 -20.52 -1.88 -4.51
N VAL A 173 -19.31 -1.47 -4.06
CA VAL A 173 -18.41 -2.29 -3.25
C VAL A 173 -17.82 -1.49 -2.09
N VAL A 174 -17.81 -2.08 -0.88
CA VAL A 174 -16.96 -1.62 0.22
C VAL A 174 -15.85 -2.62 0.43
N VAL A 175 -14.61 -2.18 0.27
CA VAL A 175 -13.41 -3.01 0.37
C VAL A 175 -12.82 -2.88 1.77
N LEU A 176 -12.59 -4.01 2.43
CA LEU A 176 -12.01 -4.14 3.77
C LEU A 176 -10.67 -4.88 3.69
N PRO A 177 -9.55 -4.18 3.60
CA PRO A 177 -8.24 -4.82 3.54
C PRO A 177 -7.82 -5.34 4.92
N SER A 178 -6.98 -6.39 4.94
CA SER A 178 -6.44 -6.95 6.19
C SER A 178 -5.41 -6.05 6.88
N GLU A 179 -4.97 -4.98 6.21
CA GLU A 179 -4.08 -3.93 6.72
C GLU A 179 -4.30 -2.60 5.98
N PRO A 180 -3.89 -1.46 6.53
CA PRO A 180 -3.16 -1.27 7.81
C PRO A 180 -4.00 -1.57 9.06
N TYR A 181 -5.34 -1.58 8.96
CA TYR A 181 -6.22 -2.04 10.03
C TYR A 181 -6.65 -3.50 9.74
N PRO A 182 -6.56 -4.43 10.72
CA PRO A 182 -6.90 -5.84 10.52
C PRO A 182 -8.41 -6.04 10.45
N PHE A 183 -9.02 -5.68 9.32
CA PHE A 183 -10.43 -5.95 9.10
C PHE A 183 -10.71 -7.44 9.07
N ALA A 184 -11.87 -7.83 9.61
CA ALA A 184 -12.31 -9.21 9.77
C ALA A 184 -13.82 -9.32 9.58
N GLU A 185 -14.38 -10.53 9.62
CA GLU A 185 -15.77 -10.81 9.36
C GLU A 185 -16.75 -9.96 10.19
N ARG A 186 -16.46 -9.75 11.48
CA ARG A 186 -17.28 -8.86 12.34
C ARG A 186 -17.42 -7.43 11.81
N HIS A 187 -16.39 -6.94 11.11
CA HIS A 187 -16.43 -5.59 10.52
C HIS A 187 -17.20 -5.60 9.20
N ARG A 188 -17.12 -6.70 8.45
CA ARG A 188 -17.93 -6.92 7.26
C ARG A 188 -19.40 -6.86 7.59
N GLU A 189 -19.83 -7.59 8.63
CA GLU A 189 -21.21 -7.58 9.13
C GLU A 189 -21.66 -6.20 9.62
N GLU A 190 -20.79 -5.50 10.38
CA GLU A 190 -21.07 -4.15 10.88
C GLU A 190 -21.33 -3.16 9.73
N ILE A 191 -20.49 -3.20 8.69
CA ILE A 191 -20.62 -2.31 7.53
C ILE A 191 -21.80 -2.72 6.65
N ALA A 192 -22.01 -4.01 6.42
CA ALA A 192 -23.15 -4.51 5.64
C ALA A 192 -24.50 -4.08 6.23
N ALA A 193 -24.60 -4.03 7.55
CA ALA A 193 -25.79 -3.53 8.25
C ALA A 193 -26.01 -2.01 8.06
N LYS A 194 -24.96 -1.23 7.78
CA LYS A 194 -25.00 0.22 7.60
C LYS A 194 -25.03 0.66 6.15
N VAL A 195 -24.49 -0.14 5.25
CA VAL A 195 -24.39 0.10 3.81
C VAL A 195 -25.02 -1.09 3.04
N PRO A 196 -26.34 -1.32 3.18
CA PRO A 196 -26.98 -2.58 2.80
C PRO A 196 -26.99 -2.86 1.28
N ASN A 197 -26.77 -1.84 0.45
CA ASN A 197 -26.78 -1.99 -1.01
C ASN A 197 -25.40 -2.25 -1.62
N ALA A 198 -24.35 -2.32 -0.79
CA ALA A 198 -23.00 -2.58 -1.25
C ALA A 198 -22.58 -4.03 -1.01
N HIS A 199 -21.78 -4.57 -1.89
CA HIS A 199 -21.00 -5.77 -1.59
C HIS A 199 -19.86 -5.41 -0.65
N VAL A 200 -19.85 -5.97 0.56
CA VAL A 200 -18.74 -5.75 1.51
C VAL A 200 -17.79 -6.93 1.43
N VAL A 201 -16.53 -6.67 1.04
CA VAL A 201 -15.54 -7.72 0.76
C VAL A 201 -14.28 -7.55 1.58
N LEU A 202 -13.79 -8.66 2.12
CA LEU A 202 -12.46 -8.74 2.74
C LEU A 202 -11.42 -9.06 1.65
N VAL A 203 -10.29 -8.36 1.66
CA VAL A 203 -9.18 -8.59 0.75
C VAL A 203 -7.84 -8.64 1.50
N ASP A 204 -6.83 -9.25 0.90
CA ASP A 204 -5.45 -9.10 1.39
C ASP A 204 -5.06 -7.61 1.24
N GLY A 205 -4.78 -6.96 2.37
CA GLY A 205 -4.45 -5.54 2.40
C GLY A 205 -3.18 -5.23 1.62
N ARG A 206 -2.22 -6.15 1.62
CA ARG A 206 -0.98 -5.98 0.85
C ARG A 206 -1.24 -5.84 -0.65
N ASP A 207 -2.28 -6.49 -1.17
CA ASP A 207 -2.63 -6.35 -2.60
C ASP A 207 -3.18 -4.95 -2.93
N LEU A 208 -3.73 -4.27 -1.93
CA LEU A 208 -4.31 -2.94 -2.11
C LEU A 208 -3.33 -1.81 -1.77
N VAL A 209 -2.43 -2.01 -0.78
CA VAL A 209 -1.62 -0.91 -0.26
C VAL A 209 -0.11 -1.10 -0.44
N TRP A 210 0.39 -2.32 -0.72
CA TRP A 210 1.80 -2.54 -1.03
C TRP A 210 2.04 -2.45 -2.54
N TRP A 211 2.86 -1.51 -2.92
CA TRP A 211 3.33 -1.34 -4.28
C TRP A 211 4.60 -2.17 -4.54
N GLY A 212 5.05 -2.25 -5.79
CA GLY A 212 6.35 -2.85 -6.11
C GLY A 212 6.27 -4.06 -7.03
N SER A 213 7.15 -5.02 -6.83
CA SER A 213 7.23 -6.26 -7.63
C SER A 213 5.92 -7.04 -7.66
N ARG A 214 5.13 -6.94 -6.60
CA ARG A 214 3.84 -7.62 -6.47
C ARG A 214 2.69 -6.97 -7.24
N SER A 215 2.82 -5.68 -7.66
CA SER A 215 1.70 -4.86 -8.16
C SER A 215 0.90 -5.53 -9.28
N GLY A 216 1.56 -6.17 -10.25
CA GLY A 216 0.86 -6.84 -11.35
C GLY A 216 0.00 -8.01 -10.89
N ALA A 217 0.53 -8.87 -10.02
CA ALA A 217 -0.19 -10.00 -9.45
C ALA A 217 -1.31 -9.54 -8.50
N ALA A 218 -1.07 -8.48 -7.71
CA ALA A 218 -2.06 -7.87 -6.84
C ALA A 218 -3.30 -7.37 -7.61
N VAL A 219 -3.07 -6.64 -8.70
CA VAL A 219 -4.14 -6.19 -9.61
C VAL A 219 -4.96 -7.36 -10.15
N GLN A 220 -4.29 -8.48 -10.52
CA GLN A 220 -4.99 -9.68 -10.99
C GLN A 220 -5.85 -10.32 -9.90
N ARG A 221 -5.31 -10.49 -8.69
CA ARG A 221 -6.05 -11.08 -7.55
C ARG A 221 -7.25 -10.22 -7.16
N LEU A 222 -7.05 -8.92 -6.97
CA LEU A 222 -8.16 -8.00 -6.66
C LEU A 222 -9.21 -7.99 -7.77
N GLY A 223 -8.78 -7.96 -9.03
CA GLY A 223 -9.67 -8.06 -10.17
C GLY A 223 -10.51 -9.33 -10.17
N SER A 224 -9.92 -10.49 -9.81
CA SER A 224 -10.63 -11.77 -9.72
C SER A 224 -11.66 -11.80 -8.57
N VAL A 225 -11.32 -11.21 -7.41
CA VAL A 225 -12.28 -11.03 -6.30
C VAL A 225 -13.50 -10.26 -6.78
N MET A 226 -13.27 -9.13 -7.47
CA MET A 226 -14.37 -8.28 -7.98
C MET A 226 -15.18 -8.96 -9.10
N ASP A 227 -14.58 -9.84 -9.89
CA ASP A 227 -15.31 -10.65 -10.88
C ASP A 227 -16.29 -11.62 -10.22
N GLY A 228 -15.91 -12.19 -9.09
CA GLY A 228 -16.77 -13.10 -8.31
C GLY A 228 -18.04 -12.44 -7.76
N LEU A 229 -18.04 -11.10 -7.58
CA LEU A 229 -19.21 -10.37 -7.08
C LEU A 229 -20.31 -10.17 -8.12
N ARG A 230 -19.98 -10.21 -9.42
CA ARG A 230 -20.95 -9.94 -10.50
C ARG A 230 -22.06 -10.98 -10.63
N GLY A 231 -21.90 -12.16 -10.09
CA GLY A 231 -22.92 -13.23 -10.07
C GLY A 231 -23.79 -13.25 -8.82
N ALA A 232 -23.39 -12.52 -7.79
CA ALA A 232 -24.07 -12.48 -6.49
C ALA A 232 -24.86 -11.17 -6.36
N ARG A 233 -26.18 -11.26 -6.12
CA ARG A 233 -26.96 -10.09 -5.68
C ARG A 233 -26.41 -9.64 -4.31
N PRO A 234 -26.29 -8.31 -4.05
CA PRO A 234 -26.02 -7.86 -2.69
C PRO A 234 -27.07 -8.43 -1.74
N PRO A 235 -26.69 -8.82 -0.51
CA PRO A 235 -27.66 -9.27 0.49
C PRO A 235 -28.69 -8.15 0.71
N GLN A 236 -29.98 -8.54 0.70
CA GLN A 236 -31.11 -7.64 0.98
C GLN A 236 -31.16 -7.34 2.48
#